data_83592c8c96c106705f344e6b719ef647
#
_entry.id   83592c8c96c106705f344e6b719ef647
#
_cell.length_a   1.000
_cell.length_b   1.000
_cell.length_c   1.000
_cell.angle_alpha   90.00
_cell.angle_beta   90.00
_cell.angle_gamma   90.00
#
_symmetry.space_group_name_H-M   'P 1'
#
loop_
_entity.id
_entity.type
_entity.pdbx_description
1 polymer ?
#
loop_
_entity_poly.entity_id
_entity_poly.type
_entity_poly.pdbx_seq_one_letter_code
_entity_poly.pdbx_strand_id
1 'polypeptide(L)'
;MSDELFSGWGVRTMGSKEGSYNPIGYHVGTVWPHDTSIIAWGMRRYGYRTEAATLASSMLAAAELFHERLPEAFAGYPRQDTHYPVEYPTACLPQAWATGAPLLMVRALLGLDSDGQHLIIDPALPPSIERLELLDIPGAWGRMDAFGRARRGVH
;
A
#
# COMPACT_ATOMS: atom_id res chain seq x y z
N MET A 1 -12.77 -5.44 1.72
CA MET A 1 -12.18 -4.79 2.93
C MET A 1 -13.31 -4.12 3.69
N SER A 2 -13.23 -4.06 5.04
CA SER A 2 -14.22 -3.35 5.85
C SER A 2 -14.00 -1.84 5.78
N ASP A 3 -15.08 -1.06 5.58
CA ASP A 3 -15.03 0.41 5.59
C ASP A 3 -14.67 0.99 6.96
N GLU A 4 -14.80 0.18 8.01
CA GLU A 4 -14.38 0.57 9.36
C GLU A 4 -12.86 0.68 9.48
N LEU A 5 -12.12 -0.23 8.87
CA LEU A 5 -10.66 -0.25 8.89
C LEU A 5 -10.04 0.46 7.70
N PHE A 6 -10.63 0.35 6.51
CA PHE A 6 -10.10 0.98 5.31
C PHE A 6 -10.62 2.42 5.16
N SER A 7 -9.72 3.38 5.25
CA SER A 7 -10.06 4.83 5.14
C SER A 7 -10.26 5.31 3.69
N GLY A 8 -9.90 4.49 2.70
CA GLY A 8 -9.76 4.91 1.30
C GLY A 8 -8.34 5.41 0.95
N TRP A 9 -7.51 5.67 1.96
CA TRP A 9 -6.08 6.00 1.83
C TRP A 9 -5.18 4.84 2.29
N GLY A 10 -5.60 4.11 3.31
CA GLY A 10 -4.89 3.00 3.90
C GLY A 10 -5.67 2.38 5.06
N VAL A 11 -5.04 1.47 5.78
CA VAL A 11 -5.67 0.77 6.91
C VAL A 11 -5.47 1.58 8.20
N ARG A 12 -6.57 1.83 8.89
CA ARG A 12 -6.58 2.49 10.20
C ARG A 12 -6.03 1.55 11.28
N THR A 13 -5.39 2.13 12.28
CA THR A 13 -4.92 1.42 13.48
C THR A 13 -6.07 0.95 14.37
N MET A 14 -7.28 1.51 14.21
CA MET A 14 -8.50 1.14 14.92
C MET A 14 -9.72 1.32 14.02
N GLY A 15 -10.70 0.44 14.14
CA GLY A 15 -11.97 0.52 13.41
C GLY A 15 -12.76 1.77 13.76
N SER A 16 -13.36 2.43 12.78
CA SER A 16 -14.06 3.71 12.97
C SER A 16 -15.31 3.63 13.85
N LYS A 17 -15.82 2.41 14.16
CA LYS A 17 -16.94 2.18 15.08
C LYS A 17 -16.52 1.78 16.48
N GLU A 18 -15.22 1.64 16.73
CA GLU A 18 -14.73 1.34 18.07
C GLU A 18 -14.88 2.55 19.00
N GLY A 19 -15.22 2.29 20.28
CA GLY A 19 -15.54 3.34 21.23
C GLY A 19 -14.41 4.33 21.53
N SER A 20 -13.16 3.96 21.28
CA SER A 20 -11.98 4.82 21.46
C SER A 20 -11.42 5.37 20.13
N TYR A 21 -12.11 5.16 19.01
CA TYR A 21 -11.66 5.63 17.74
C TYR A 21 -11.50 7.15 17.70
N ASN A 22 -10.34 7.59 17.24
CA ASN A 22 -10.05 8.99 16.96
C ASN A 22 -9.18 9.07 15.70
N PRO A 23 -9.66 9.65 14.59
CA PRO A 23 -8.92 9.69 13.33
C PRO A 23 -7.56 10.41 13.43
N ILE A 24 -7.38 11.26 14.43
CA ILE A 24 -6.11 11.91 14.76
C ILE A 24 -5.46 11.30 16.02
N GLY A 25 -5.94 10.17 16.49
CA GLY A 25 -5.31 9.44 17.60
C GLY A 25 -4.20 8.54 17.11
N TYR A 26 -2.98 8.77 17.58
CA TYR A 26 -1.73 8.17 17.07
C TYR A 26 -1.78 6.65 16.85
N HIS A 27 -2.38 5.90 17.80
CA HIS A 27 -2.56 4.44 17.69
C HIS A 27 -4.03 4.00 17.69
N VAL A 28 -4.96 4.94 17.64
CA VAL A 28 -6.40 4.65 17.78
C VAL A 28 -7.22 5.23 16.62
N GLY A 29 -6.63 5.29 15.43
CA GLY A 29 -7.40 5.71 14.24
C GLY A 29 -6.56 6.21 13.07
N THR A 30 -5.28 6.58 13.25
CA THR A 30 -4.38 7.00 12.16
C THR A 30 -4.10 5.87 11.17
N VAL A 31 -3.58 6.24 10.00
CA VAL A 31 -3.08 5.35 8.95
C VAL A 31 -1.56 5.41 8.92
N TRP A 32 -0.92 4.25 8.92
CA TRP A 32 0.53 4.10 8.86
C TRP A 32 0.94 3.48 7.53
N PRO A 33 1.72 4.17 6.70
CA PRO A 33 2.19 3.64 5.42
C PRO A 33 2.93 2.31 5.55
N HIS A 34 3.82 2.20 6.54
CA HIS A 34 4.55 0.97 6.84
C HIS A 34 3.61 -0.21 7.08
N ASP A 35 2.67 -0.08 8.03
CA ASP A 35 1.73 -1.15 8.39
C ASP A 35 0.80 -1.51 7.23
N THR A 36 0.27 -0.50 6.54
CA THR A 36 -0.58 -0.70 5.37
C THR A 36 0.16 -1.49 4.29
N SER A 37 1.47 -1.25 4.09
CA SER A 37 2.27 -1.97 3.11
C SER A 37 2.48 -3.45 3.48
N ILE A 38 2.72 -3.73 4.74
CA ILE A 38 2.85 -5.11 5.24
C ILE A 38 1.51 -5.85 5.12
N ILE A 39 0.39 -5.17 5.43
CA ILE A 39 -0.95 -5.75 5.28
C ILE A 39 -1.22 -6.07 3.80
N ALA A 40 -0.92 -5.15 2.88
CA ALA A 40 -1.09 -5.38 1.44
C ALA A 40 -0.26 -6.58 0.96
N TRP A 41 0.99 -6.69 1.39
CA TRP A 41 1.83 -7.84 1.07
C TRP A 41 1.31 -9.14 1.68
N GLY A 42 0.86 -9.11 2.95
CA GLY A 42 0.22 -10.25 3.60
C GLY A 42 -1.02 -10.71 2.84
N MET A 43 -1.94 -9.79 2.51
CA MET A 43 -3.13 -10.10 1.70
C MET A 43 -2.74 -10.75 0.36
N ARG A 44 -1.70 -10.24 -0.29
CA ARG A 44 -1.18 -10.82 -1.53
C ARG A 44 -0.78 -12.27 -1.38
N ARG A 45 -0.07 -12.62 -0.31
CA ARG A 45 0.38 -13.98 -0.01
C ARG A 45 -0.77 -14.95 0.31
N TYR A 46 -1.87 -14.44 0.87
CA TYR A 46 -3.08 -15.22 1.14
C TYR A 46 -4.08 -15.25 -0.03
N GLY A 47 -3.70 -14.74 -1.22
CA GLY A 47 -4.51 -14.79 -2.43
C GLY A 47 -5.51 -13.63 -2.61
N TYR A 48 -5.57 -12.68 -1.68
CA TYR A 48 -6.41 -11.48 -1.77
C TYR A 48 -5.78 -10.42 -2.68
N ARG A 49 -5.68 -10.75 -3.97
CA ARG A 49 -4.93 -9.97 -4.99
C ARG A 49 -5.53 -8.60 -5.24
N THR A 50 -6.86 -8.55 -5.33
CA THR A 50 -7.61 -7.31 -5.61
C THR A 50 -7.53 -6.34 -4.43
N GLU A 51 -7.70 -6.84 -3.22
CA GLU A 51 -7.62 -6.07 -1.99
C GLU A 51 -6.21 -5.53 -1.79
N ALA A 52 -5.19 -6.34 -2.01
CA ALA A 52 -3.79 -5.92 -1.97
C ALA A 52 -3.50 -4.81 -3.00
N ALA A 53 -3.99 -4.95 -4.23
CA ALA A 53 -3.84 -3.95 -5.28
C ALA A 53 -4.58 -2.64 -4.93
N THR A 54 -5.75 -2.72 -4.29
CA THR A 54 -6.49 -1.55 -3.81
C THR A 54 -5.72 -0.81 -2.73
N LEU A 55 -5.18 -1.52 -1.73
CA LEU A 55 -4.35 -0.89 -0.67
C LEU A 55 -3.10 -0.23 -1.26
N ALA A 56 -2.40 -0.93 -2.15
CA ALA A 56 -1.21 -0.39 -2.78
C ALA A 56 -1.52 0.87 -3.60
N SER A 57 -2.58 0.84 -4.41
CA SER A 57 -3.02 2.00 -5.21
C SER A 57 -3.40 3.20 -4.33
N SER A 58 -4.14 2.95 -3.24
CA SER A 58 -4.56 4.02 -2.33
C SER A 58 -3.37 4.68 -1.64
N MET A 59 -2.39 3.89 -1.23
CA MET A 59 -1.19 4.41 -0.57
C MET A 59 -0.27 5.15 -1.55
N LEU A 60 -0.15 4.69 -2.80
CA LEU A 60 0.60 5.40 -3.84
C LEU A 60 -0.07 6.74 -4.16
N ALA A 61 -1.42 6.78 -4.23
CA ALA A 61 -2.15 8.02 -4.39
C ALA A 61 -1.96 8.99 -3.20
N ALA A 62 -1.84 8.48 -1.97
CA ALA A 62 -1.48 9.29 -0.82
C ALA A 62 -0.05 9.84 -0.94
N ALA A 63 0.91 9.02 -1.42
CA ALA A 63 2.30 9.44 -1.59
C ALA A 63 2.45 10.63 -2.55
N GLU A 64 1.70 10.67 -3.64
CA GLU A 64 1.67 11.82 -4.57
C GLU A 64 1.32 13.12 -3.84
N LEU A 65 0.34 13.07 -2.92
CA LEU A 65 -0.12 14.24 -2.15
C LEU A 65 0.85 14.63 -1.02
N PHE A 66 1.72 13.72 -0.60
CA PHE A 66 2.85 13.99 0.31
C PHE A 66 4.16 14.28 -0.44
N HIS A 67 4.09 14.72 -1.71
CA HIS A 67 5.28 15.03 -2.51
C HIS A 67 6.27 13.86 -2.58
N GLU A 68 5.74 12.64 -2.76
CA GLU A 68 6.48 11.37 -2.85
C GLU A 68 7.25 10.99 -1.55
N ARG A 69 6.94 11.66 -0.45
CA ARG A 69 7.55 11.42 0.86
C ARG A 69 6.49 11.02 1.88
N LEU A 70 6.22 9.73 1.97
CA LEU A 70 5.27 9.23 2.96
C LEU A 70 5.73 9.56 4.38
N PRO A 71 4.84 10.13 5.22
CA PRO A 71 5.11 10.38 6.63
C PRO A 71 5.07 9.06 7.43
N GLU A 72 5.47 9.14 8.70
CA GLU A 72 5.29 8.07 9.66
C GLU A 72 3.83 7.61 9.74
N ALA A 73 2.93 8.55 9.92
CA ALA A 73 1.49 8.34 9.97
C ALA A 73 0.75 9.58 9.48
N PHE A 74 -0.50 9.40 9.09
CA PHE A 74 -1.43 10.49 8.79
C PHE A 74 -2.82 10.16 9.34
N ALA A 75 -3.71 11.15 9.41
CA ALA A 75 -5.02 10.98 10.01
C ALA A 75 -5.89 9.97 9.26
N GLY A 76 -6.69 9.20 9.99
CA GLY A 76 -7.54 8.16 9.45
C GLY A 76 -8.92 8.62 8.99
N TYR A 77 -9.09 9.88 8.63
CA TYR A 77 -10.33 10.37 8.05
C TYR A 77 -10.70 9.61 6.78
N PRO A 78 -11.99 9.39 6.50
CA PRO A 78 -12.42 8.79 5.24
C PRO A 78 -11.99 9.67 4.04
N ARG A 79 -11.49 9.05 2.98
CA ARG A 79 -11.09 9.74 1.74
C ARG A 79 -12.21 10.56 1.12
N GLN A 80 -13.44 10.09 1.23
CA GLN A 80 -14.62 10.78 0.71
C GLN A 80 -14.91 12.11 1.43
N ASP A 81 -14.44 12.26 2.68
CA ASP A 81 -14.74 13.44 3.51
C ASP A 81 -13.67 14.52 3.33
N THR A 82 -12.41 14.13 3.12
CA THR A 82 -11.28 15.07 3.09
C THR A 82 -10.71 15.28 1.70
N HIS A 83 -10.89 14.34 0.76
CA HIS A 83 -10.31 14.32 -0.60
C HIS A 83 -8.78 14.35 -0.67
N TYR A 84 -8.09 14.50 0.45
CA TYR A 84 -6.63 14.43 0.61
C TYR A 84 -6.30 13.78 1.96
N PRO A 85 -5.12 13.13 2.08
CA PRO A 85 -4.68 12.60 3.36
C PRO A 85 -4.28 13.75 4.29
N VAL A 86 -4.93 13.82 5.45
CA VAL A 86 -4.68 14.88 6.43
C VAL A 86 -3.43 14.55 7.22
N GLU A 87 -2.48 15.49 7.26
CA GLU A 87 -1.23 15.32 8.00
C GLU A 87 -1.48 15.08 9.50
N TYR A 88 -0.66 14.20 10.08
CA TYR A 88 -0.57 14.10 11.53
C TYR A 88 0.50 15.08 12.02
N PRO A 89 0.16 16.06 12.88
CA PRO A 89 1.00 17.25 13.11
C PRO A 89 2.41 16.96 13.66
N THR A 90 2.58 15.83 14.35
CA THR A 90 3.86 15.44 14.96
C THR A 90 4.50 14.21 14.31
N ALA A 91 3.98 13.74 13.18
CA ALA A 91 4.57 12.64 12.44
C ALA A 91 5.92 13.05 11.86
N CYS A 92 6.89 12.14 11.92
CA CYS A 92 8.15 12.32 11.21
C CYS A 92 7.89 12.32 9.68
N LEU A 93 8.44 13.32 8.99
CA LEU A 93 8.35 13.46 7.54
C LEU A 93 9.71 13.93 6.98
N PRO A 94 10.45 13.10 6.25
CA PRO A 94 10.19 11.69 5.98
C PRO A 94 10.47 10.78 7.19
N GLN A 95 9.87 9.59 7.19
CA GLN A 95 10.17 8.54 8.17
C GLN A 95 10.89 7.38 7.47
N ALA A 96 11.97 6.89 8.08
CA ALA A 96 12.83 5.88 7.46
C ALA A 96 12.08 4.59 7.06
N TRP A 97 11.26 4.04 7.94
CA TRP A 97 10.49 2.84 7.61
C TRP A 97 9.34 3.09 6.62
N ALA A 98 8.76 4.30 6.60
CA ALA A 98 7.76 4.67 5.61
C ALA A 98 8.34 4.75 4.19
N THR A 99 9.64 5.01 4.04
CA THR A 99 10.30 4.99 2.72
C THR A 99 10.37 3.60 2.10
N GLY A 100 10.29 2.55 2.90
CA GLY A 100 10.20 1.16 2.44
C GLY A 100 8.80 0.77 1.95
N ALA A 101 7.76 1.49 2.35
CA ALA A 101 6.38 1.15 2.01
C ALA A 101 6.11 1.12 0.49
N PRO A 102 6.51 2.12 -0.33
CA PRO A 102 6.33 2.07 -1.78
C PRO A 102 7.00 0.85 -2.43
N LEU A 103 8.18 0.46 -1.97
CA LEU A 103 8.89 -0.72 -2.48
C LEU A 103 8.12 -2.01 -2.19
N LEU A 104 7.56 -2.13 -0.99
CA LEU A 104 6.73 -3.28 -0.62
C LEU A 104 5.39 -3.29 -1.38
N MET A 105 4.81 -2.10 -1.68
CA MET A 105 3.64 -1.97 -2.55
C MET A 105 3.94 -2.45 -3.98
N VAL A 106 5.07 -2.03 -4.57
CA VAL A 106 5.52 -2.51 -5.88
C VAL A 106 5.68 -4.03 -5.88
N ARG A 107 6.30 -4.58 -4.82
CA ARG A 107 6.43 -6.02 -4.64
C ARG A 107 5.05 -6.71 -4.59
N ALA A 108 4.09 -6.17 -3.86
CA ALA A 108 2.75 -6.70 -3.76
C ALA A 108 2.00 -6.64 -5.10
N LEU A 109 2.11 -5.53 -5.85
CA LEU A 109 1.50 -5.34 -7.17
C LEU A 109 2.06 -6.29 -8.24
N LEU A 110 3.37 -6.48 -8.26
CA LEU A 110 4.04 -7.43 -9.16
C LEU A 110 3.92 -8.88 -8.67
N GLY A 111 3.49 -9.09 -7.42
CA GLY A 111 3.37 -10.41 -6.82
C GLY A 111 4.70 -11.13 -6.73
N LEU A 112 5.76 -10.38 -6.38
CA LEU A 112 7.10 -10.94 -6.29
C LEU A 112 7.26 -11.78 -5.03
N ASP A 113 7.61 -13.04 -5.23
CA ASP A 113 8.00 -13.97 -4.16
C ASP A 113 9.14 -14.87 -4.67
N SER A 114 9.61 -15.79 -3.86
CA SER A 114 10.68 -16.71 -4.21
C SER A 114 10.42 -18.08 -3.61
N ASP A 115 10.75 -19.12 -4.38
CA ASP A 115 10.85 -20.49 -3.87
C ASP A 115 12.26 -20.85 -3.38
N GLY A 116 13.16 -19.85 -3.32
CA GLY A 116 14.56 -19.95 -2.96
C GLY A 116 15.51 -20.10 -4.16
N GLN A 117 15.06 -20.60 -5.29
CA GLN A 117 15.84 -20.77 -6.53
C GLN A 117 15.33 -19.89 -7.67
N HIS A 118 14.03 -19.63 -7.72
CA HIS A 118 13.38 -18.89 -8.80
C HIS A 118 12.63 -17.67 -8.26
N LEU A 119 12.61 -16.59 -9.04
CA LEU A 119 11.73 -15.46 -8.81
C LEU A 119 10.32 -15.81 -9.31
N ILE A 120 9.35 -15.74 -8.41
CA ILE A 120 7.93 -15.85 -8.74
C ILE A 120 7.41 -14.45 -9.08
N ILE A 121 6.72 -14.33 -10.23
CA ILE A 121 6.13 -13.09 -10.72
C ILE A 121 4.66 -13.36 -11.02
N ASP A 122 3.75 -12.75 -10.27
CA ASP A 122 2.29 -12.94 -10.42
C ASP A 122 1.56 -11.60 -10.27
N PRO A 123 1.62 -10.73 -11.30
CA PRO A 123 1.16 -9.35 -11.18
C PRO A 123 -0.37 -9.24 -11.04
N ALA A 124 -0.80 -8.28 -10.22
CA ALA A 124 -2.19 -7.85 -10.08
C ALA A 124 -2.22 -6.34 -9.96
N LEU A 125 -2.34 -5.64 -11.10
CA LEU A 125 -2.34 -4.19 -11.13
C LEU A 125 -3.78 -3.64 -11.06
N PRO A 126 -4.00 -2.54 -10.31
CA PRO A 126 -5.26 -1.81 -10.37
C PRO A 126 -5.39 -1.12 -11.74
N PRO A 127 -6.62 -0.76 -12.18
CA PRO A 127 -6.84 -0.10 -13.47
C PRO A 127 -6.09 1.23 -13.63
N SER A 128 -5.76 1.89 -12.51
CA SER A 128 -5.01 3.16 -12.48
C SER A 128 -3.53 3.01 -12.86
N ILE A 129 -2.98 1.80 -12.83
CA ILE A 129 -1.60 1.50 -13.18
C ILE A 129 -1.59 0.61 -14.41
N GLU A 130 -1.46 1.20 -15.60
CA GLU A 130 -1.49 0.45 -16.86
C GLU A 130 -0.34 -0.55 -16.99
N ARG A 131 0.86 -0.12 -16.56
CA ARG A 131 2.10 -0.91 -16.65
C ARG A 131 2.99 -0.62 -15.44
N LEU A 132 3.59 -1.68 -14.90
CA LEU A 132 4.59 -1.60 -13.83
C LEU A 132 5.75 -2.53 -14.16
N GLU A 133 6.97 -2.03 -14.01
CA GLU A 133 8.19 -2.77 -14.28
C GLU A 133 9.16 -2.61 -13.12
N LEU A 134 9.83 -3.68 -12.78
CA LEU A 134 10.99 -3.68 -11.90
C LEU A 134 12.10 -4.44 -12.60
N LEU A 135 13.17 -3.73 -12.91
CA LEU A 135 14.28 -4.25 -13.71
C LEU A 135 15.44 -4.67 -12.82
N ASP A 136 16.18 -5.66 -13.30
CA ASP A 136 17.47 -6.04 -12.76
C ASP A 136 17.40 -6.54 -11.29
N ILE A 137 16.39 -7.34 -10.96
CA ILE A 137 16.13 -7.88 -9.61
C ILE A 137 17.18 -8.96 -9.31
N PRO A 138 18.08 -8.74 -8.33
CA PRO A 138 19.08 -9.74 -7.97
C PRO A 138 18.51 -10.81 -7.06
N GLY A 139 18.99 -12.05 -7.19
CA GLY A 139 18.62 -13.15 -6.33
C GLY A 139 19.39 -14.43 -6.65
N ALA A 140 19.01 -15.55 -6.03
CA ALA A 140 19.58 -16.87 -6.34
C ALA A 140 19.36 -17.30 -7.80
N TRP A 141 18.37 -16.71 -8.47
CA TRP A 141 18.07 -16.82 -9.90
C TRP A 141 18.99 -15.99 -10.82
N GLY A 142 19.99 -15.31 -10.26
CA GLY A 142 20.81 -14.31 -10.99
C GLY A 142 20.15 -12.93 -10.99
N ARG A 143 19.97 -12.34 -12.17
CA ARG A 143 19.29 -11.04 -12.35
C ARG A 143 18.12 -11.23 -13.32
N MET A 144 16.94 -10.76 -12.93
CA MET A 144 15.70 -10.90 -13.70
C MET A 144 14.89 -9.61 -13.70
N ASP A 145 14.05 -9.44 -14.72
CA ASP A 145 13.10 -8.35 -14.85
C ASP A 145 11.68 -8.87 -14.52
N ALA A 146 10.88 -8.05 -13.86
CA ALA A 146 9.47 -8.32 -13.59
C ALA A 146 8.58 -7.27 -14.26
N PHE A 147 7.51 -7.75 -14.92
CA PHE A 147 6.58 -6.91 -15.65
C PHE A 147 5.14 -7.22 -15.24
N GLY A 148 4.35 -6.16 -15.06
CA GLY A 148 2.91 -6.25 -14.86
C GLY A 148 2.17 -5.34 -15.84
N ARG A 149 0.98 -5.77 -16.28
CA ARG A 149 0.03 -4.93 -17.04
C ARG A 149 -1.37 -5.09 -16.46
N ALA A 150 -2.12 -3.99 -16.38
CA ALA A 150 -3.52 -4.04 -16.03
C ALA A 150 -4.30 -4.88 -17.07
N ARG A 151 -5.20 -5.73 -16.60
CA ARG A 151 -6.13 -6.41 -17.53
C ARG A 151 -7.10 -5.35 -18.06
N ARG A 152 -7.13 -5.14 -19.36
CA ARG A 152 -8.20 -4.35 -20.00
C ARG A 152 -9.51 -5.08 -19.71
N GLY A 153 -10.43 -4.42 -19.03
CA GLY A 153 -11.78 -4.93 -18.86
C GLY A 153 -12.37 -5.15 -20.26
N VAL A 154 -12.80 -6.38 -20.53
CA VAL A 154 -13.65 -6.65 -21.70
C VAL A 154 -15.01 -6.06 -21.34
N HIS A 155 -15.39 -4.97 -22.00
CA HIS A 155 -16.73 -4.37 -21.93
C HIS A 155 -17.72 -5.22 -22.69
#